data_004c8ed3f607c277ebcb26c9716c4b39
#
_entry.id   004c8ed3f607c277ebcb26c9716c4b39
#
_cell.length_a   1.000
_cell.length_b   1.000
_cell.length_c   1.000
_cell.angle_alpha   90.00
_cell.angle_beta   90.00
_cell.angle_gamma   90.00
#
_symmetry.space_group_name_H-M   'P 1'
#
loop_
_entity.id
_entity.type
_entity.pdbx_description
1 polymer ?
#
loop_
_entity_poly.entity_id
_entity_poly.type
_entity_poly.pdbx_seq_one_letter_code
_entity_poly.pdbx_strand_id
1 'polypeptide(L)'
;AASDVYKRQELTVRGTTFRHPKGVLHLTQFTQVALAVVAYAQTERLRAENTLAPTSYFAGHSLGEYTALASLANIFDLEGVIDIVYSRGSAMGSLVPRDEKGNSEYAMAALRPNMAGIDADNVDAWVAEVAETTGEFLEIVNYNIRGQQYSVAGTKKGLKALVDKANAIAPRAAVMVPGIDVPFHSRVLREGVPAFAEKLDELLPQELDLDALVGRYIPNLVARPFELTQDFVDAVAPLAPSGKLDGLRVEDLSEHALARLLLIELLSWQFASPVRWIETQELLFGKVEQIIEVGLASSPTLTNLAERSLAVAGIPEGTIRVLNVERDQEQVMLADVSEAPAPDPVAEPVAEEAPQADEAPAEAAP
;
A
#
# COMPACT_ATOMS: atom_id res chain seq x y z
N ALA A 1 -16.02 -14.95 24.93
CA ALA A 1 -14.57 -15.19 24.83
C ALA A 1 -13.84 -14.13 24.00
N ALA A 2 -14.35 -13.71 22.81
CA ALA A 2 -13.70 -12.67 22.00
C ALA A 2 -13.68 -11.28 22.68
N SER A 3 -14.73 -10.93 23.45
CA SER A 3 -14.81 -9.64 24.14
C SER A 3 -13.77 -9.46 25.25
N ASP A 4 -13.23 -10.53 25.80
CA ASP A 4 -12.27 -10.47 26.91
C ASP A 4 -10.83 -10.23 26.42
N VAL A 5 -10.51 -10.67 25.21
CA VAL A 5 -9.21 -10.39 24.58
C VAL A 5 -9.06 -8.89 24.25
N TYR A 6 -10.12 -8.24 23.82
CA TYR A 6 -10.14 -6.80 23.54
C TYR A 6 -9.82 -5.93 24.76
N LYS A 7 -10.18 -6.39 25.95
CA LYS A 7 -10.01 -5.66 27.22
C LYS A 7 -8.73 -6.04 27.94
N ARG A 8 -7.99 -7.02 27.45
CA ARG A 8 -6.78 -7.50 28.11
C ARG A 8 -5.70 -6.43 28.04
N GLN A 9 -5.39 -5.83 29.18
CA GLN A 9 -4.38 -4.77 29.29
C GLN A 9 -2.94 -5.28 29.33
N GLU A 10 -2.76 -6.57 29.58
CA GLU A 10 -1.46 -7.22 29.67
C GLU A 10 -1.49 -8.58 28.96
N LEU A 11 -0.41 -8.87 28.23
CA LEU A 11 -0.18 -10.14 27.55
C LEU A 11 1.29 -10.51 27.64
N THR A 12 1.59 -11.74 28.03
CA THR A 12 2.95 -12.28 28.00
C THR A 12 3.10 -13.25 26.83
N VAL A 13 4.03 -12.98 25.94
CA VAL A 13 4.35 -13.80 24.76
C VAL A 13 5.86 -14.07 24.76
N ARG A 14 6.23 -15.35 24.69
CA ARG A 14 7.66 -15.79 24.66
C ARG A 14 8.51 -15.12 25.74
N GLY A 15 7.96 -14.96 26.95
CA GLY A 15 8.67 -14.36 28.09
C GLY A 15 8.67 -12.83 28.14
N THR A 16 8.18 -12.15 27.11
CA THR A 16 8.04 -10.70 27.11
C THR A 16 6.62 -10.29 27.47
N THR A 17 6.48 -9.37 28.43
CA THR A 17 5.19 -8.85 28.87
C THR A 17 4.89 -7.51 28.21
N PHE A 18 3.78 -7.45 27.50
CA PHE A 18 3.25 -6.27 26.82
C PHE A 18 2.09 -5.69 27.61
N ARG A 19 2.04 -4.37 27.71
CA ARG A 19 0.99 -3.64 28.44
C ARG A 19 0.50 -2.45 27.67
N HIS A 20 -0.84 -2.27 27.66
CA HIS A 20 -1.45 -1.05 27.13
C HIS A 20 -2.75 -0.73 27.91
N PRO A 21 -2.97 0.51 28.37
CA PRO A 21 -4.11 0.87 29.23
C PRO A 21 -5.48 0.65 28.58
N LYS A 22 -5.58 0.72 27.24
CA LYS A 22 -6.80 0.47 26.47
C LYS A 22 -6.94 -0.97 25.97
N GLY A 23 -5.95 -1.84 26.25
CA GLY A 23 -5.87 -3.21 25.78
C GLY A 23 -4.71 -3.43 24.81
N VAL A 24 -4.14 -4.62 24.83
CA VAL A 24 -2.92 -4.96 24.04
C VAL A 24 -3.12 -4.87 22.54
N LEU A 25 -4.34 -4.96 22.03
CA LEU A 25 -4.66 -4.75 20.61
C LEU A 25 -4.46 -3.29 20.14
N HIS A 26 -4.17 -2.35 21.05
CA HIS A 26 -3.72 -1.00 20.67
C HIS A 26 -2.21 -0.90 20.44
N LEU A 27 -1.47 -1.97 20.71
CA LEU A 27 -0.05 -2.07 20.32
C LEU A 27 0.02 -2.53 18.87
N THR A 28 0.80 -1.80 18.05
CA THR A 28 0.78 -1.97 16.58
C THR A 28 1.08 -3.40 16.13
N GLN A 29 2.01 -4.12 16.78
CA GLN A 29 2.33 -5.50 16.44
C GLN A 29 1.14 -6.46 16.62
N PHE A 30 0.28 -6.24 17.61
CA PHE A 30 -0.91 -7.07 17.82
C PHE A 30 -2.09 -6.63 16.97
N THR A 31 -2.23 -5.32 16.72
CA THR A 31 -3.22 -4.80 15.77
C THR A 31 -3.00 -5.36 14.37
N GLN A 32 -1.74 -5.36 13.91
CA GLN A 32 -1.38 -5.87 12.59
C GLN A 32 -1.70 -7.36 12.46
N VAL A 33 -1.37 -8.17 13.47
CA VAL A 33 -1.70 -9.60 13.49
C VAL A 33 -3.21 -9.82 13.44
N ALA A 34 -3.98 -9.11 14.27
CA ALA A 34 -5.43 -9.28 14.30
C ALA A 34 -6.09 -8.94 12.96
N LEU A 35 -5.68 -7.83 12.33
CA LEU A 35 -6.18 -7.44 11.01
C LEU A 35 -5.76 -8.42 9.91
N ALA A 36 -4.52 -8.92 9.96
CA ALA A 36 -4.03 -9.90 8.98
C ALA A 36 -4.82 -11.21 9.04
N VAL A 37 -5.08 -11.73 10.25
CA VAL A 37 -5.85 -12.97 10.43
C VAL A 37 -7.29 -12.82 9.92
N VAL A 38 -7.94 -11.68 10.19
CA VAL A 38 -9.31 -11.41 9.70
C VAL A 38 -9.32 -11.34 8.18
N ALA A 39 -8.42 -10.58 7.58
CA ALA A 39 -8.36 -10.43 6.13
C ALA A 39 -8.03 -11.76 5.43
N TYR A 40 -7.13 -12.55 5.99
CA TYR A 40 -6.81 -13.88 5.49
C TYR A 40 -8.05 -14.79 5.48
N ALA A 41 -8.77 -14.86 6.62
CA ALA A 41 -9.98 -15.68 6.75
C ALA A 41 -11.11 -15.23 5.80
N GLN A 42 -11.27 -13.92 5.60
CA GLN A 42 -12.24 -13.37 4.65
C GLN A 42 -11.89 -13.74 3.21
N THR A 43 -10.62 -13.70 2.83
CA THR A 43 -10.16 -14.08 1.48
C THR A 43 -10.32 -15.58 1.24
N GLU A 44 -10.01 -16.43 2.23
CA GLU A 44 -10.26 -17.87 2.13
C GLU A 44 -11.75 -18.20 1.93
N ARG A 45 -12.62 -17.43 2.58
CA ARG A 45 -14.06 -17.55 2.35
C ARG A 45 -14.45 -17.16 0.91
N LEU A 46 -13.94 -16.03 0.40
CA LEU A 46 -14.16 -15.62 -1.00
C LEU A 46 -13.71 -16.70 -1.99
N ARG A 47 -12.57 -17.33 -1.71
CA ARG A 47 -12.05 -18.43 -2.54
C ARG A 47 -12.95 -19.66 -2.49
N ALA A 48 -13.41 -20.05 -1.31
CA ALA A 48 -14.30 -21.20 -1.12
C ALA A 48 -15.68 -21.02 -1.79
N GLU A 49 -16.15 -19.78 -1.89
CA GLU A 49 -17.42 -19.42 -2.55
C GLU A 49 -17.25 -19.09 -4.06
N ASN A 50 -16.04 -19.30 -4.64
CA ASN A 50 -15.72 -18.98 -6.04
C ASN A 50 -16.01 -17.53 -6.44
N THR A 51 -15.79 -16.58 -5.54
CA THR A 51 -16.08 -15.15 -5.81
C THR A 51 -14.81 -14.35 -6.13
N LEU A 52 -13.64 -14.98 -6.20
CA LEU A 52 -12.39 -14.39 -6.64
C LEU A 52 -12.16 -14.68 -8.12
N ALA A 53 -12.22 -13.66 -8.96
CA ALA A 53 -11.90 -13.81 -10.37
C ALA A 53 -10.41 -14.15 -10.57
N PRO A 54 -10.08 -15.15 -11.41
CA PRO A 54 -8.69 -15.55 -11.65
C PRO A 54 -7.79 -14.43 -12.18
N THR A 55 -8.39 -13.43 -12.83
CA THR A 55 -7.71 -12.28 -13.44
C THR A 55 -7.74 -11.02 -12.57
N SER A 56 -8.18 -11.12 -11.33
CA SER A 56 -8.25 -9.95 -10.43
C SER A 56 -6.88 -9.32 -10.21
N TYR A 57 -6.84 -7.99 -10.30
CA TYR A 57 -5.77 -7.20 -9.68
C TYR A 57 -5.92 -7.23 -8.17
N PHE A 58 -4.81 -7.09 -7.47
CA PHE A 58 -4.85 -6.90 -6.04
C PHE A 58 -3.80 -5.90 -5.56
N ALA A 59 -4.18 -5.17 -4.55
CA ALA A 59 -3.34 -4.21 -3.85
C ALA A 59 -3.75 -4.20 -2.38
N GLY A 60 -2.90 -3.65 -1.54
CA GLY A 60 -3.22 -3.48 -0.13
C GLY A 60 -2.61 -2.21 0.41
N HIS A 61 -3.38 -1.42 1.15
CA HIS A 61 -2.87 -0.19 1.77
C HIS A 61 -2.03 -0.56 2.99
N SER A 62 -0.75 -0.20 2.99
CA SER A 62 0.16 -0.45 4.12
C SER A 62 0.20 -1.94 4.53
N LEU A 63 -0.31 -2.28 5.71
CA LEU A 63 -0.44 -3.66 6.19
C LEU A 63 -1.18 -4.56 5.20
N GLY A 64 -2.20 -4.03 4.54
CA GLY A 64 -3.01 -4.75 3.56
C GLY A 64 -2.21 -5.37 2.42
N GLU A 65 -1.06 -4.81 2.08
CA GLU A 65 -0.17 -5.35 1.06
C GLU A 65 0.37 -6.73 1.43
N TYR A 66 0.81 -6.92 2.67
CA TYR A 66 1.28 -8.22 3.16
C TYR A 66 0.16 -9.25 3.22
N THR A 67 -1.03 -8.84 3.67
CA THR A 67 -2.18 -9.74 3.73
C THR A 67 -2.71 -10.11 2.35
N ALA A 68 -2.70 -9.20 1.41
CA ALA A 68 -3.06 -9.46 0.02
C ALA A 68 -2.09 -10.44 -0.64
N LEU A 69 -0.79 -10.26 -0.46
CA LEU A 69 0.24 -11.19 -0.95
C LEU A 69 0.09 -12.58 -0.33
N ALA A 70 -0.19 -12.68 0.97
CA ALA A 70 -0.41 -13.96 1.64
C ALA A 70 -1.67 -14.66 1.09
N SER A 71 -2.80 -13.98 1.12
CA SER A 71 -4.10 -14.60 0.89
C SER A 71 -4.51 -14.66 -0.58
N LEU A 72 -4.13 -13.70 -1.43
CA LEU A 72 -4.49 -13.67 -2.84
C LEU A 72 -3.43 -14.31 -3.75
N ALA A 73 -2.15 -14.12 -3.43
CA ALA A 73 -1.04 -14.67 -4.20
C ALA A 73 -0.37 -15.90 -3.56
N ASN A 74 -0.86 -16.37 -2.40
CA ASN A 74 -0.34 -17.52 -1.66
C ASN A 74 1.19 -17.45 -1.38
N ILE A 75 1.73 -16.24 -1.23
CA ILE A 75 3.17 -16.03 -0.96
C ILE A 75 3.52 -16.43 0.47
N PHE A 76 2.61 -16.23 1.41
CA PHE A 76 2.73 -16.66 2.78
C PHE A 76 1.51 -17.49 3.17
N ASP A 77 1.72 -18.55 3.92
CA ASP A 77 0.62 -19.18 4.67
C ASP A 77 0.21 -18.29 5.87
N LEU A 78 -0.81 -18.73 6.60
CA LEU A 78 -1.30 -17.96 7.74
C LEU A 78 -0.24 -17.75 8.83
N GLU A 79 0.63 -18.73 9.09
CA GLU A 79 1.70 -18.63 10.08
C GLU A 79 2.76 -17.63 9.60
N GLY A 80 3.16 -17.71 8.35
CA GLY A 80 4.13 -16.81 7.73
C GLY A 80 3.66 -15.35 7.73
N VAL A 81 2.40 -15.08 7.37
CA VAL A 81 1.88 -13.71 7.42
C VAL A 81 1.77 -13.17 8.84
N ILE A 82 1.43 -14.01 9.83
CA ILE A 82 1.43 -13.61 11.24
C ILE A 82 2.84 -13.23 11.69
N ASP A 83 3.84 -14.04 11.36
CA ASP A 83 5.24 -13.78 11.75
C ASP A 83 5.78 -12.52 11.10
N ILE A 84 5.50 -12.28 9.81
CA ILE A 84 6.00 -11.10 9.11
C ILE A 84 5.35 -9.81 9.60
N VAL A 85 4.02 -9.79 9.80
CA VAL A 85 3.34 -8.56 10.25
C VAL A 85 3.61 -8.26 11.73
N TYR A 86 3.82 -9.29 12.56
CA TYR A 86 4.29 -9.11 13.93
C TYR A 86 5.69 -8.51 13.97
N SER A 87 6.61 -9.03 13.16
CA SER A 87 7.98 -8.54 13.05
C SER A 87 8.00 -7.10 12.53
N ARG A 88 7.19 -6.80 11.52
CA ARG A 88 6.99 -5.44 10.99
C ARG A 88 6.52 -4.47 12.06
N GLY A 89 5.46 -4.81 12.77
CA GLY A 89 4.91 -3.96 13.82
C GLY A 89 5.88 -3.76 14.99
N SER A 90 6.63 -4.80 15.35
CA SER A 90 7.66 -4.74 16.40
C SER A 90 8.83 -3.86 15.98
N ALA A 91 9.33 -4.00 14.75
CA ALA A 91 10.39 -3.17 14.19
C ALA A 91 9.99 -1.69 14.21
N MET A 92 8.83 -1.35 13.65
CA MET A 92 8.33 0.03 13.63
C MET A 92 8.25 0.66 15.04
N GLY A 93 7.80 -0.10 16.02
CA GLY A 93 7.69 0.37 17.41
C GLY A 93 9.03 0.57 18.10
N SER A 94 10.02 -0.27 17.80
CA SER A 94 11.35 -0.24 18.44
C SER A 94 12.30 0.83 17.88
N LEU A 95 12.08 1.26 16.63
CA LEU A 95 12.89 2.26 15.95
C LEU A 95 12.63 3.69 16.44
N VAL A 96 11.55 3.90 17.18
CA VAL A 96 11.15 5.23 17.64
C VAL A 96 11.68 5.48 19.05
N PRO A 97 12.51 6.52 19.26
CA PRO A 97 12.96 6.91 20.59
C PRO A 97 11.79 7.23 21.51
N ARG A 98 11.88 6.77 22.76
CA ARG A 98 10.86 7.00 23.78
C ARG A 98 11.47 7.60 25.03
N ASP A 99 10.71 8.48 25.69
CA ASP A 99 11.09 9.04 26.98
C ASP A 99 10.99 8.00 28.13
N GLU A 100 11.38 8.37 29.34
CA GLU A 100 11.33 7.50 30.53
C GLU A 100 9.90 7.01 30.86
N LYS A 101 8.86 7.68 30.32
CA LYS A 101 7.44 7.32 30.48
C LYS A 101 6.92 6.49 29.29
N GLY A 102 7.77 6.19 28.32
CA GLY A 102 7.43 5.44 27.12
C GLY A 102 6.74 6.28 26.03
N ASN A 103 6.72 7.61 26.12
CA ASN A 103 6.14 8.46 25.09
C ASN A 103 7.13 8.70 23.95
N SER A 104 6.66 8.70 22.74
CA SER A 104 7.39 9.15 21.55
C SER A 104 7.15 10.65 21.32
N GLU A 105 8.12 11.32 20.69
CA GLU A 105 7.96 12.69 20.19
C GLU A 105 7.20 12.73 18.84
N TYR A 106 6.99 11.58 18.21
CA TYR A 106 6.33 11.48 16.92
C TYR A 106 4.82 11.25 17.05
N ALA A 107 4.11 11.59 15.99
CA ALA A 107 2.69 11.35 15.80
C ALA A 107 2.34 11.38 14.31
N MET A 108 1.04 11.32 14.00
CA MET A 108 0.52 11.52 12.66
C MET A 108 -0.67 12.49 12.68
N ALA A 109 -0.88 13.20 11.57
CA ALA A 109 -2.05 14.03 11.33
C ALA A 109 -2.67 13.71 9.97
N ALA A 110 -3.99 13.81 9.88
CA ALA A 110 -4.71 13.82 8.61
C ALA A 110 -4.82 15.27 8.12
N LEU A 111 -4.40 15.51 6.87
CA LEU A 111 -4.49 16.82 6.20
C LEU A 111 -5.52 16.74 5.07
N ARG A 112 -6.39 17.77 5.00
CA ARG A 112 -7.39 17.96 3.96
C ARG A 112 -7.10 19.24 3.19
N PRO A 113 -6.25 19.20 2.16
CA PRO A 113 -5.77 20.37 1.43
C PRO A 113 -6.89 21.23 0.87
N ASN A 114 -7.92 20.62 0.28
CA ASN A 114 -9.08 21.33 -0.28
C ASN A 114 -9.80 22.23 0.74
N MET A 115 -9.84 21.85 2.01
CA MET A 115 -10.42 22.69 3.07
C MET A 115 -9.51 23.88 3.43
N ALA A 116 -8.19 23.68 3.32
CA ALA A 116 -7.21 24.74 3.58
C ALA A 116 -6.89 25.59 2.34
N GLY A 117 -7.62 25.42 1.23
CA GLY A 117 -7.35 26.15 -0.02
C GLY A 117 -5.99 25.84 -0.64
N ILE A 118 -5.44 24.66 -0.35
CA ILE A 118 -4.18 24.17 -0.88
C ILE A 118 -4.48 23.36 -2.14
N ASP A 119 -3.87 23.74 -3.25
CA ASP A 119 -3.96 23.01 -4.51
C ASP A 119 -3.33 21.62 -4.38
N ALA A 120 -3.89 20.63 -5.07
CA ALA A 120 -3.43 19.23 -5.04
C ALA A 120 -1.95 19.09 -5.41
N ASP A 121 -1.46 19.90 -6.36
CA ASP A 121 -0.09 19.87 -6.84
C ASP A 121 0.90 20.59 -5.89
N ASN A 122 0.39 21.35 -4.93
CA ASN A 122 1.18 22.13 -3.99
C ASN A 122 1.25 21.55 -2.56
N VAL A 123 0.63 20.40 -2.32
CA VAL A 123 0.53 19.82 -0.95
C VAL A 123 1.91 19.53 -0.38
N ASP A 124 2.79 18.91 -1.16
CA ASP A 124 4.16 18.58 -0.75
C ASP A 124 4.97 19.84 -0.40
N ALA A 125 4.91 20.85 -1.27
CA ALA A 125 5.59 22.13 -1.04
C ALA A 125 5.06 22.85 0.20
N TRP A 126 3.74 22.78 0.45
CA TRP A 126 3.11 23.40 1.61
C TRP A 126 3.55 22.73 2.92
N VAL A 127 3.60 21.39 2.95
CA VAL A 127 4.10 20.65 4.12
C VAL A 127 5.58 20.91 4.37
N ALA A 128 6.38 20.95 3.29
CA ALA A 128 7.81 21.28 3.35
C ALA A 128 8.06 22.69 3.90
N GLU A 129 7.27 23.69 3.48
CA GLU A 129 7.34 25.07 4.01
C GLU A 129 7.09 25.11 5.52
N VAL A 130 6.11 24.33 6.03
CA VAL A 130 5.85 24.24 7.48
C VAL A 130 7.04 23.61 8.20
N ALA A 131 7.61 22.54 7.64
CA ALA A 131 8.79 21.88 8.19
C ALA A 131 9.99 22.83 8.28
N GLU A 132 10.28 23.56 7.19
CA GLU A 132 11.34 24.58 7.12
C GLU A 132 11.14 25.70 8.15
N THR A 133 9.92 26.26 8.17
CA THR A 133 9.60 27.42 9.05
C THR A 133 9.73 27.05 10.53
N THR A 134 9.41 25.82 10.88
CA THR A 134 9.43 25.34 12.27
C THR A 134 10.75 24.71 12.68
N GLY A 135 11.57 24.28 11.71
CA GLY A 135 12.75 23.44 11.95
C GLY A 135 12.38 22.04 12.43
N GLU A 136 11.14 21.59 12.25
CA GLU A 136 10.62 20.32 12.75
C GLU A 136 10.49 19.29 11.61
N PHE A 137 10.58 18.00 11.97
CA PHE A 137 10.36 16.93 11.01
C PHE A 137 8.88 16.82 10.64
N LEU A 138 8.56 16.91 9.35
CA LEU A 138 7.26 16.60 8.74
C LEU A 138 7.48 15.87 7.43
N GLU A 139 6.65 14.88 7.12
CA GLU A 139 6.70 14.11 5.88
C GLU A 139 5.29 13.61 5.52
N ILE A 140 4.87 13.78 4.26
CA ILE A 140 3.65 13.13 3.77
C ILE A 140 3.94 11.63 3.59
N VAL A 141 3.17 10.80 4.26
CA VAL A 141 3.41 9.35 4.33
C VAL A 141 2.28 8.51 3.72
N ASN A 142 1.10 9.10 3.50
CA ASN A 142 0.04 8.47 2.74
C ASN A 142 -0.61 9.50 1.82
N TYR A 143 -0.62 9.19 0.54
CA TYR A 143 -1.33 9.90 -0.51
C TYR A 143 -2.64 9.16 -0.77
N ASN A 144 -3.74 9.53 -0.09
CA ASN A 144 -4.98 8.75 -0.05
C ASN A 144 -6.02 9.18 -1.08
N ILE A 145 -6.31 10.49 -1.16
CA ILE A 145 -7.26 11.06 -2.12
C ILE A 145 -6.67 12.37 -2.66
N ARG A 146 -6.54 12.48 -3.97
CA ARG A 146 -5.96 13.65 -4.65
C ARG A 146 -6.60 14.96 -4.18
N GLY A 147 -5.78 15.86 -3.64
CA GLY A 147 -6.20 17.16 -3.14
C GLY A 147 -7.12 17.14 -1.90
N GLN A 148 -7.56 15.95 -1.41
CA GLN A 148 -8.54 15.87 -0.33
C GLN A 148 -8.07 15.17 0.95
N GLN A 149 -7.18 14.17 0.84
CA GLN A 149 -6.78 13.42 2.04
C GLN A 149 -5.36 12.89 1.96
N TYR A 150 -4.53 13.38 2.88
CA TYR A 150 -3.15 12.96 3.05
C TYR A 150 -2.89 12.66 4.52
N SER A 151 -1.94 11.76 4.80
CA SER A 151 -1.42 11.57 6.16
C SER A 151 -0.02 12.15 6.24
N VAL A 152 0.22 12.96 7.27
CA VAL A 152 1.52 13.55 7.55
C VAL A 152 2.07 12.95 8.84
N ALA A 153 3.26 12.38 8.79
CA ALA A 153 4.02 11.96 9.96
C ALA A 153 4.99 13.09 10.38
N GLY A 154 5.26 13.21 11.66
CA GLY A 154 6.19 14.23 12.13
C GLY A 154 6.35 14.26 13.63
N THR A 155 7.19 15.21 14.10
CA THR A 155 7.23 15.53 15.53
C THR A 155 5.89 16.13 15.97
N LYS A 156 5.49 15.87 17.20
CA LYS A 156 4.26 16.44 17.77
C LYS A 156 4.24 17.97 17.68
N LYS A 157 5.40 18.62 17.80
CA LYS A 157 5.54 20.06 17.68
C LYS A 157 5.34 20.53 16.23
N GLY A 158 5.97 19.87 15.27
CA GLY A 158 5.79 20.16 13.84
C GLY A 158 4.35 19.93 13.39
N LEU A 159 3.75 18.80 13.77
CA LEU A 159 2.35 18.49 13.47
C LEU A 159 1.38 19.47 14.11
N LYS A 160 1.66 19.95 15.34
CA LYS A 160 0.84 21.00 15.93
C LYS A 160 0.90 22.27 15.10
N ALA A 161 2.06 22.71 14.65
CA ALA A 161 2.18 23.88 13.79
C ALA A 161 1.45 23.72 12.46
N LEU A 162 1.55 22.55 11.84
CA LEU A 162 0.83 22.19 10.62
C LEU A 162 -0.69 22.26 10.83
N VAL A 163 -1.19 21.66 11.92
CA VAL A 163 -2.61 21.64 12.27
C VAL A 163 -3.10 23.05 12.56
N ASP A 164 -2.35 23.84 13.32
CA ASP A 164 -2.71 25.23 13.64
C ASP A 164 -2.77 26.10 12.37
N LYS A 165 -1.77 25.98 11.46
CA LYS A 165 -1.71 26.71 10.18
C LYS A 165 -2.89 26.35 9.28
N ALA A 166 -3.18 25.06 9.11
CA ALA A 166 -4.30 24.60 8.27
C ALA A 166 -5.67 25.02 8.87
N ASN A 167 -5.84 24.87 10.17
CA ASN A 167 -7.10 25.17 10.85
C ASN A 167 -7.36 26.69 11.04
N ALA A 168 -6.34 27.52 10.90
CA ALA A 168 -6.51 28.97 10.81
C ALA A 168 -7.23 29.38 9.51
N ILE A 169 -7.15 28.56 8.47
CA ILE A 169 -7.84 28.78 7.18
C ILE A 169 -9.26 28.21 7.25
N ALA A 170 -9.40 26.94 7.63
CA ALA A 170 -10.70 26.32 7.81
C ALA A 170 -10.69 25.28 8.95
N PRO A 171 -11.70 25.29 9.83
CA PRO A 171 -11.78 24.32 10.92
C PRO A 171 -11.71 22.87 10.42
N ARG A 172 -10.87 22.04 11.06
CA ARG A 172 -10.69 20.64 10.72
C ARG A 172 -10.04 20.37 9.35
N ALA A 173 -9.37 21.36 8.76
CA ALA A 173 -8.53 21.14 7.58
C ALA A 173 -7.35 20.20 7.88
N ALA A 174 -6.87 20.19 9.14
CA ALA A 174 -5.98 19.17 9.62
C ALA A 174 -6.39 18.69 11.02
N VAL A 175 -6.17 17.40 11.31
CA VAL A 175 -6.55 16.78 12.59
C VAL A 175 -5.47 15.78 13.01
N MET A 176 -5.03 15.85 14.27
CA MET A 176 -4.15 14.83 14.84
C MET A 176 -4.84 13.47 14.85
N VAL A 177 -4.13 12.42 14.46
CA VAL A 177 -4.63 11.04 14.51
C VAL A 177 -4.42 10.50 15.93
N PRO A 178 -5.49 10.20 16.67
CA PRO A 178 -5.38 9.78 18.06
C PRO A 178 -4.70 8.41 18.20
N GLY A 179 -3.84 8.25 19.21
CA GLY A 179 -3.28 6.97 19.59
C GLY A 179 -2.14 6.46 18.72
N ILE A 180 -1.69 7.25 17.73
CA ILE A 180 -0.51 6.94 16.92
C ILE A 180 0.68 7.73 17.45
N ASP A 181 1.73 7.03 17.81
CA ASP A 181 2.99 7.57 18.34
C ASP A 181 4.23 7.04 17.58
N VAL A 182 4.00 6.48 16.40
CA VAL A 182 5.02 6.03 15.44
C VAL A 182 4.83 6.78 14.13
N PRO A 183 5.90 7.35 13.53
CA PRO A 183 5.82 8.05 12.26
C PRO A 183 5.84 7.03 11.11
N PHE A 184 4.75 6.25 10.95
CA PHE A 184 4.63 5.21 9.95
C PHE A 184 4.95 5.71 8.55
N HIS A 185 5.61 4.88 7.75
CA HIS A 185 5.93 5.17 6.34
C HIS A 185 6.87 6.36 6.12
N SER A 186 7.54 6.84 7.18
CA SER A 186 8.49 7.95 7.07
C SER A 186 9.94 7.47 7.02
N ARG A 187 10.82 8.36 6.53
CA ARG A 187 12.27 8.11 6.52
C ARG A 187 12.89 7.85 7.90
N VAL A 188 12.21 8.22 8.99
CA VAL A 188 12.65 7.91 10.37
C VAL A 188 12.80 6.40 10.59
N LEU A 189 12.02 5.59 9.88
CA LEU A 189 12.04 4.13 10.02
C LEU A 189 13.07 3.42 9.12
N ARG A 190 13.82 4.14 8.28
CA ARG A 190 14.74 3.54 7.30
C ARG A 190 15.85 2.69 7.91
N GLU A 191 16.27 3.01 9.14
CA GLU A 191 17.29 2.23 9.85
C GLU A 191 16.87 0.77 10.06
N GLY A 192 15.57 0.49 10.13
CA GLY A 192 15.04 -0.87 10.29
C GLY A 192 14.92 -1.67 9.00
N VAL A 193 15.06 -1.03 7.82
CA VAL A 193 14.87 -1.70 6.53
C VAL A 193 15.79 -2.91 6.33
N PRO A 194 17.11 -2.83 6.60
CA PRO A 194 17.99 -3.98 6.38
C PRO A 194 17.60 -5.21 7.21
N ALA A 195 17.35 -5.05 8.50
CA ALA A 195 16.97 -6.15 9.37
C ALA A 195 15.59 -6.76 8.98
N PHE A 196 14.68 -5.92 8.49
CA PHE A 196 13.39 -6.40 8.02
C PHE A 196 13.49 -7.09 6.65
N ALA A 197 14.40 -6.64 5.77
CA ALA A 197 14.72 -7.33 4.52
C ALA A 197 15.29 -8.73 4.77
N GLU A 198 16.19 -8.89 5.75
CA GLU A 198 16.69 -10.21 6.18
C GLU A 198 15.54 -11.11 6.66
N LYS A 199 14.59 -10.56 7.43
CA LYS A 199 13.42 -11.31 7.90
C LYS A 199 12.49 -11.74 6.75
N LEU A 200 12.31 -10.89 5.77
CA LEU A 200 11.57 -11.25 4.54
C LEU A 200 12.29 -12.34 3.76
N ASP A 201 13.62 -12.26 3.65
CA ASP A 201 14.43 -13.26 2.96
C ASP A 201 14.36 -14.65 3.62
N GLU A 202 14.24 -14.70 4.95
CA GLU A 202 14.01 -15.95 5.69
C GLU A 202 12.62 -16.56 5.45
N LEU A 203 11.58 -15.73 5.31
CA LEU A 203 10.19 -16.17 5.28
C LEU A 203 9.63 -16.37 3.87
N LEU A 204 10.15 -15.67 2.87
CA LEU A 204 9.70 -15.81 1.49
C LEU A 204 10.12 -17.16 0.90
N PRO A 205 9.18 -17.88 0.26
CA PRO A 205 9.52 -19.13 -0.42
C PRO A 205 10.52 -18.91 -1.57
N GLN A 206 11.29 -19.94 -1.90
CA GLN A 206 12.24 -19.86 -3.03
C GLN A 206 11.53 -19.88 -4.38
N GLU A 207 10.41 -20.59 -4.47
CA GLU A 207 9.56 -20.65 -5.65
C GLU A 207 8.25 -19.93 -5.35
N LEU A 208 7.88 -19.01 -6.22
CA LEU A 208 6.71 -18.15 -6.11
C LEU A 208 5.70 -18.51 -7.18
N ASP A 209 4.42 -18.33 -6.90
CA ASP A 209 3.38 -18.36 -7.94
C ASP A 209 3.45 -17.07 -8.77
N LEU A 210 4.23 -17.13 -9.87
CA LEU A 210 4.44 -15.98 -10.75
C LEU A 210 3.15 -15.57 -11.48
N ASP A 211 2.27 -16.52 -11.81
CA ASP A 211 0.99 -16.25 -12.46
C ASP A 211 0.04 -15.48 -11.54
N ALA A 212 0.16 -15.69 -10.23
CA ALA A 212 -0.59 -14.92 -9.25
C ALA A 212 -0.04 -13.51 -9.03
N LEU A 213 1.24 -13.27 -9.32
CA LEU A 213 1.94 -12.00 -9.05
C LEU A 213 2.03 -11.08 -10.25
N VAL A 214 2.59 -11.61 -11.37
CA VAL A 214 2.96 -10.79 -12.52
C VAL A 214 1.72 -10.21 -13.19
N GLY A 215 1.73 -8.91 -13.40
CA GLY A 215 0.62 -8.16 -13.99
C GLY A 215 -0.58 -7.92 -13.06
N ARG A 216 -0.63 -8.54 -11.87
CA ARG A 216 -1.80 -8.53 -10.98
C ARG A 216 -1.57 -7.82 -9.66
N TYR A 217 -0.41 -8.02 -9.06
CA TYR A 217 0.00 -7.35 -7.82
C TYR A 217 0.41 -5.90 -8.09
N ILE A 218 -0.10 -4.96 -7.29
CA ILE A 218 0.25 -3.53 -7.39
C ILE A 218 0.91 -3.10 -6.08
N PRO A 219 2.26 -3.00 -6.04
CA PRO A 219 2.99 -2.57 -4.85
C PRO A 219 2.72 -1.12 -4.45
N ASN A 220 2.64 -0.84 -3.14
CA ASN A 220 2.49 0.52 -2.62
C ASN A 220 3.63 1.45 -3.04
N LEU A 221 4.84 0.92 -3.15
CA LEU A 221 6.05 1.70 -3.39
C LEU A 221 6.08 2.33 -4.79
N VAL A 222 5.61 1.61 -5.82
CA VAL A 222 5.67 2.03 -7.22
C VAL A 222 4.30 2.29 -7.85
N ALA A 223 3.21 1.80 -7.24
CA ALA A 223 1.83 1.95 -7.71
C ALA A 223 1.62 1.57 -9.19
N ARG A 224 2.26 0.49 -9.64
CA ARG A 224 2.12 -0.09 -10.98
C ARG A 224 2.14 -1.62 -10.88
N PRO A 225 1.57 -2.37 -11.87
CA PRO A 225 1.58 -3.83 -11.84
C PRO A 225 3.00 -4.37 -11.70
N PHE A 226 3.15 -5.41 -10.88
CA PHE A 226 4.41 -6.10 -10.67
C PHE A 226 4.84 -6.82 -11.95
N GLU A 227 6.05 -6.57 -12.39
CA GLU A 227 6.61 -7.12 -13.63
C GLU A 227 8.04 -7.60 -13.42
N LEU A 228 8.47 -8.59 -14.21
CA LEU A 228 9.84 -9.10 -14.23
C LEU A 228 10.61 -8.51 -15.43
N THR A 229 10.53 -7.19 -15.59
CA THR A 229 11.12 -6.45 -16.71
C THR A 229 12.21 -5.49 -16.22
N GLN A 230 13.15 -5.12 -17.09
CA GLN A 230 14.17 -4.11 -16.76
C GLN A 230 13.54 -2.78 -16.38
N ASP A 231 12.49 -2.36 -17.11
CA ASP A 231 11.77 -1.11 -16.83
C ASP A 231 11.15 -1.10 -15.41
N PHE A 232 10.67 -2.25 -14.94
CA PHE A 232 10.16 -2.36 -13.57
C PHE A 232 11.30 -2.29 -12.53
N VAL A 233 12.41 -2.98 -12.77
CA VAL A 233 13.62 -2.89 -11.91
C VAL A 233 14.11 -1.45 -11.82
N ASP A 234 14.23 -0.77 -12.95
CA ASP A 234 14.70 0.62 -13.02
C ASP A 234 13.73 1.60 -12.32
N ALA A 235 12.43 1.28 -12.30
CA ALA A 235 11.43 2.06 -11.57
C ALA A 235 11.49 1.84 -10.05
N VAL A 236 11.84 0.62 -9.60
CA VAL A 236 11.95 0.28 -8.16
C VAL A 236 13.25 0.78 -7.55
N ALA A 237 14.37 0.67 -8.28
CA ALA A 237 15.73 0.95 -7.76
C ALA A 237 15.85 2.31 -7.03
N PRO A 238 15.38 3.45 -7.55
CA PRO A 238 15.48 4.74 -6.85
C PRO A 238 14.58 4.83 -5.60
N LEU A 239 13.56 3.99 -5.49
CA LEU A 239 12.61 3.97 -4.37
C LEU A 239 13.04 2.98 -3.28
N ALA A 240 13.88 2.01 -3.63
CA ALA A 240 14.47 1.01 -2.74
C ALA A 240 16.02 1.13 -2.76
N PRO A 241 16.59 2.19 -2.19
CA PRO A 241 18.02 2.51 -2.32
C PRO A 241 18.91 1.61 -1.44
N SER A 242 18.74 0.30 -1.53
CA SER A 242 19.59 -0.70 -0.87
C SER A 242 20.91 -0.95 -1.61
N GLY A 243 20.99 -0.56 -2.88
CA GLY A 243 22.07 -0.88 -3.79
C GLY A 243 21.95 -2.25 -4.48
N LYS A 244 21.02 -3.11 -4.05
CA LYS A 244 20.86 -4.46 -4.61
C LYS A 244 20.29 -4.48 -6.04
N LEU A 245 19.58 -3.43 -6.42
CA LEU A 245 19.04 -3.27 -7.77
C LEU A 245 19.93 -2.42 -8.69
N ASP A 246 20.99 -1.81 -8.15
CA ASP A 246 21.86 -0.94 -8.91
C ASP A 246 22.63 -1.70 -9.99
N GLY A 247 22.36 -1.37 -11.25
CA GLY A 247 23.00 -2.02 -12.41
C GLY A 247 22.58 -3.48 -12.62
N LEU A 248 21.56 -3.98 -11.92
CA LEU A 248 21.01 -5.29 -12.12
C LEU A 248 20.42 -5.42 -13.52
N ARG A 249 20.78 -6.51 -14.22
CA ARG A 249 20.19 -6.90 -15.48
C ARG A 249 19.27 -8.08 -15.26
N VAL A 250 18.04 -7.97 -15.75
CA VAL A 250 17.04 -9.03 -15.52
C VAL A 250 17.44 -10.39 -16.07
N GLU A 251 18.23 -10.40 -17.16
CA GLU A 251 18.76 -11.63 -17.75
C GLU A 251 19.80 -12.36 -16.89
N ASP A 252 20.34 -11.73 -15.85
CA ASP A 252 21.35 -12.34 -14.97
C ASP A 252 20.72 -13.23 -13.88
N LEU A 253 19.39 -13.17 -13.71
CA LEU A 253 18.66 -13.94 -12.72
C LEU A 253 17.57 -14.82 -13.36
N SER A 254 17.21 -15.91 -12.67
CA SER A 254 15.97 -16.61 -12.99
C SER A 254 14.76 -15.77 -12.59
N GLU A 255 13.59 -16.01 -13.22
CA GLU A 255 12.36 -15.29 -12.91
C GLU A 255 11.98 -15.36 -11.42
N HIS A 256 12.10 -16.55 -10.80
CA HIS A 256 11.84 -16.69 -9.35
C HIS A 256 12.85 -15.91 -8.49
N ALA A 257 14.13 -15.92 -8.85
CA ALA A 257 15.15 -15.18 -8.12
C ALA A 257 14.93 -13.66 -8.24
N LEU A 258 14.59 -13.17 -9.43
CA LEU A 258 14.24 -11.77 -9.66
C LEU A 258 12.97 -11.36 -8.91
N ALA A 259 11.91 -12.17 -9.02
CA ALA A 259 10.65 -11.91 -8.32
C ALA A 259 10.85 -11.84 -6.81
N ARG A 260 11.62 -12.77 -6.25
CA ARG A 260 11.94 -12.81 -4.82
C ARG A 260 12.75 -11.59 -4.38
N LEU A 261 13.78 -11.20 -5.14
CA LEU A 261 14.56 -9.99 -4.87
C LEU A 261 13.68 -8.75 -4.90
N LEU A 262 12.85 -8.60 -5.92
CA LEU A 262 11.93 -7.47 -6.04
C LEU A 262 10.91 -7.42 -4.89
N LEU A 263 10.35 -8.55 -4.48
CA LEU A 263 9.43 -8.59 -3.33
C LEU A 263 10.13 -8.17 -2.04
N ILE A 264 11.36 -8.63 -1.79
CA ILE A 264 12.13 -8.23 -0.60
C ILE A 264 12.35 -6.71 -0.59
N GLU A 265 12.79 -6.16 -1.71
CA GLU A 265 13.04 -4.71 -1.82
C GLU A 265 11.73 -3.91 -1.67
N LEU A 266 10.68 -4.28 -2.40
CA LEU A 266 9.38 -3.61 -2.33
C LEU A 266 8.80 -3.61 -0.92
N LEU A 267 8.75 -4.77 -0.27
CA LEU A 267 8.13 -4.92 1.05
C LEU A 267 8.98 -4.33 2.17
N SER A 268 10.32 -4.49 2.11
CA SER A 268 11.19 -3.93 3.15
C SER A 268 11.21 -2.40 3.13
N TRP A 269 11.20 -1.77 1.97
CA TRP A 269 11.16 -0.31 1.87
C TRP A 269 9.76 0.27 2.07
N GLN A 270 8.71 -0.51 1.87
CA GLN A 270 7.32 -0.07 2.03
C GLN A 270 7.05 0.54 3.41
N PHE A 271 7.54 -0.05 4.51
CA PHE A 271 7.21 0.46 5.85
C PHE A 271 7.92 1.78 6.21
N ALA A 272 8.93 2.16 5.45
CA ALA A 272 9.73 3.37 5.62
C ALA A 272 9.62 4.36 4.44
N SER A 273 8.61 4.17 3.60
CA SER A 273 8.34 4.98 2.41
C SER A 273 6.85 5.27 2.27
N PRO A 274 6.47 6.37 1.63
CA PRO A 274 5.07 6.76 1.46
C PRO A 274 4.22 5.72 0.70
N VAL A 275 2.97 5.58 1.13
CA VAL A 275 1.96 4.76 0.44
C VAL A 275 1.35 5.58 -0.70
N ARG A 276 1.55 5.15 -1.94
CA ARG A 276 1.08 5.80 -3.17
C ARG A 276 -0.33 5.33 -3.56
N TRP A 277 -1.29 5.56 -2.65
CA TRP A 277 -2.64 5.04 -2.81
C TRP A 277 -3.46 5.78 -3.86
N ILE A 278 -3.19 7.07 -4.10
CA ILE A 278 -3.80 7.86 -5.19
C ILE A 278 -3.52 7.16 -6.52
N GLU A 279 -2.25 6.94 -6.85
CA GLU A 279 -1.82 6.36 -8.12
C GLU A 279 -2.30 4.90 -8.25
N THR A 280 -2.33 4.15 -7.16
CA THR A 280 -2.89 2.79 -7.14
C THR A 280 -4.37 2.79 -7.52
N GLN A 281 -5.16 3.69 -6.94
CA GLN A 281 -6.59 3.80 -7.25
C GLN A 281 -6.82 4.28 -8.69
N GLU A 282 -6.11 5.33 -9.13
CA GLU A 282 -6.23 5.88 -10.48
C GLU A 282 -5.88 4.83 -11.56
N LEU A 283 -4.87 3.98 -11.29
CA LEU A 283 -4.54 2.85 -12.15
C LEU A 283 -5.71 1.86 -12.23
N LEU A 284 -6.29 1.49 -11.08
CA LEU A 284 -7.38 0.51 -11.02
C LEU A 284 -8.66 1.04 -11.68
N PHE A 285 -8.98 2.32 -11.54
CA PHE A 285 -10.18 2.92 -12.14
C PHE A 285 -10.22 2.81 -13.67
N GLY A 286 -9.07 2.71 -14.32
CA GLY A 286 -8.98 2.48 -15.76
C GLY A 286 -9.01 1.01 -16.18
N LYS A 287 -9.07 0.06 -15.22
CA LYS A 287 -8.84 -1.36 -15.50
C LYS A 287 -9.94 -2.30 -14.97
N VAL A 288 -10.78 -1.85 -14.04
CA VAL A 288 -11.74 -2.72 -13.34
C VAL A 288 -13.14 -2.15 -13.33
N GLU A 289 -14.14 -3.02 -13.30
CA GLU A 289 -15.55 -2.68 -13.15
C GLU A 289 -16.03 -2.81 -11.71
N GLN A 290 -15.24 -3.47 -10.86
CA GLN A 290 -15.56 -3.71 -9.47
C GLN A 290 -14.33 -3.68 -8.59
N ILE A 291 -14.45 -3.06 -7.42
CA ILE A 291 -13.46 -3.05 -6.33
C ILE A 291 -14.09 -3.70 -5.11
N ILE A 292 -13.42 -4.68 -4.53
CA ILE A 292 -13.85 -5.34 -3.30
C ILE A 292 -12.81 -5.10 -2.21
N GLU A 293 -13.21 -4.41 -1.15
CA GLU A 293 -12.39 -4.28 0.06
C GLU A 293 -12.53 -5.52 0.93
N VAL A 294 -11.42 -6.19 1.19
CA VAL A 294 -11.31 -7.22 2.23
C VAL A 294 -10.97 -6.52 3.53
N GLY A 295 -11.94 -6.45 4.46
CA GLY A 295 -11.79 -5.69 5.70
C GLY A 295 -13.09 -5.59 6.49
N LEU A 296 -13.04 -4.90 7.65
CA LEU A 296 -14.14 -4.82 8.59
C LEU A 296 -15.24 -3.85 8.11
N ALA A 297 -16.50 -4.28 8.16
CA ALA A 297 -17.66 -3.45 7.82
C ALA A 297 -17.84 -2.23 8.73
N SER A 298 -17.43 -2.33 9.99
CA SER A 298 -17.54 -1.24 10.95
C SER A 298 -16.66 -0.02 10.63
N SER A 299 -15.66 -0.20 9.76
CA SER A 299 -14.78 0.86 9.28
C SER A 299 -14.27 0.55 7.87
N PRO A 300 -15.12 0.61 6.82
CA PRO A 300 -14.77 0.28 5.44
C PRO A 300 -13.88 1.39 4.87
N THR A 301 -12.62 1.42 5.29
CA THR A 301 -11.71 2.53 5.02
C THR A 301 -11.37 2.65 3.54
N LEU A 302 -11.02 1.54 2.88
CA LEU A 302 -10.63 1.55 1.47
C LEU A 302 -11.82 1.77 0.55
N THR A 303 -12.98 1.23 0.88
CA THR A 303 -14.25 1.53 0.19
C THR A 303 -14.53 3.03 0.23
N ASN A 304 -14.49 3.65 1.42
CA ASN A 304 -14.72 5.10 1.54
C ASN A 304 -13.66 5.93 0.78
N LEU A 305 -12.40 5.48 0.73
CA LEU A 305 -11.36 6.14 -0.06
C LEU A 305 -11.66 6.01 -1.55
N ALA A 306 -12.02 4.81 -2.02
CA ALA A 306 -12.31 4.55 -3.43
C ALA A 306 -13.53 5.35 -3.91
N GLU A 307 -14.65 5.31 -3.19
CA GLU A 307 -15.87 6.08 -3.53
C GLU A 307 -15.59 7.58 -3.66
N ARG A 308 -14.80 8.14 -2.73
CA ARG A 308 -14.43 9.56 -2.77
C ARG A 308 -13.42 9.86 -3.88
N SER A 309 -12.48 8.96 -4.15
CA SER A 309 -11.50 9.12 -5.23
C SER A 309 -12.16 9.06 -6.60
N LEU A 310 -13.15 8.18 -6.79
CA LEU A 310 -13.98 8.14 -8.01
C LEU A 310 -14.70 9.47 -8.25
N ALA A 311 -15.29 10.04 -7.20
CA ALA A 311 -15.95 11.34 -7.29
C ALA A 311 -14.96 12.47 -7.65
N VAL A 312 -13.75 12.47 -7.08
CA VAL A 312 -12.68 13.44 -7.41
C VAL A 312 -12.21 13.28 -8.85
N ALA A 313 -12.10 12.04 -9.33
CA ALA A 313 -11.72 11.74 -10.72
C ALA A 313 -12.84 12.05 -11.72
N GLY A 314 -14.03 12.45 -11.27
CA GLY A 314 -15.17 12.74 -12.15
C GLY A 314 -15.77 11.48 -12.81
N ILE A 315 -15.52 10.30 -12.26
CA ILE A 315 -16.08 9.05 -12.75
C ILE A 315 -17.53 8.95 -12.28
N PRO A 316 -18.52 8.77 -13.22
CA PRO A 316 -19.93 8.72 -12.86
C PRO A 316 -20.23 7.59 -11.84
N GLU A 317 -21.17 7.87 -10.92
CA GLU A 317 -21.65 6.88 -9.97
C GLU A 317 -22.17 5.63 -10.69
N GLY A 318 -21.81 4.46 -10.19
CA GLY A 318 -22.19 3.17 -10.75
C GLY A 318 -21.31 2.66 -11.91
N THR A 319 -20.36 3.46 -12.40
CA THR A 319 -19.37 2.98 -13.40
C THR A 319 -18.49 1.87 -12.84
N ILE A 320 -18.03 2.05 -11.60
CA ILE A 320 -17.25 1.04 -10.86
C ILE A 320 -18.01 0.72 -9.58
N ARG A 321 -18.30 -0.54 -9.35
CA ARG A 321 -18.92 -0.98 -8.09
C ARG A 321 -17.86 -1.05 -7.00
N VAL A 322 -18.13 -0.44 -5.87
CA VAL A 322 -17.23 -0.47 -4.69
C VAL A 322 -17.93 -1.17 -3.55
N LEU A 323 -17.42 -2.32 -3.17
CA LEU A 323 -18.03 -3.22 -2.19
C LEU A 323 -17.05 -3.51 -1.04
N ASN A 324 -17.58 -3.74 0.15
CA ASN A 324 -16.83 -4.29 1.27
C ASN A 324 -17.34 -5.70 1.58
N VAL A 325 -16.44 -6.63 1.79
CA VAL A 325 -16.76 -8.07 1.95
C VAL A 325 -17.72 -8.38 3.09
N GLU A 326 -17.74 -7.59 4.16
CA GLU A 326 -18.69 -7.75 5.28
C GLU A 326 -19.95 -6.90 5.10
N ARG A 327 -19.79 -5.63 4.70
CA ARG A 327 -20.90 -4.69 4.52
C ARG A 327 -21.85 -5.13 3.41
N ASP A 328 -21.28 -5.57 2.31
CA ASP A 328 -21.98 -5.88 1.07
C ASP A 328 -21.96 -7.39 0.77
N GLN A 329 -21.92 -8.23 1.81
CA GLN A 329 -21.71 -9.66 1.73
C GLN A 329 -22.61 -10.36 0.70
N GLU A 330 -23.90 -10.03 0.67
CA GLU A 330 -24.84 -10.64 -0.27
C GLU A 330 -24.47 -10.37 -1.74
N GLN A 331 -24.03 -9.15 -2.05
CA GLN A 331 -23.62 -8.79 -3.42
C GLN A 331 -22.28 -9.43 -3.80
N VAL A 332 -21.34 -9.53 -2.86
CA VAL A 332 -20.04 -10.15 -3.09
C VAL A 332 -20.18 -11.66 -3.28
N MET A 333 -20.99 -12.35 -2.46
CA MET A 333 -21.12 -13.81 -2.47
C MET A 333 -22.06 -14.35 -3.55
N LEU A 334 -22.90 -13.51 -4.17
CA LEU A 334 -23.75 -13.92 -5.29
C LEU A 334 -23.03 -13.91 -6.65
N ALA A 335 -21.86 -13.29 -6.73
CA ALA A 335 -21.09 -13.22 -7.97
C ALA A 335 -20.24 -14.50 -8.12
N ASP A 336 -20.79 -15.51 -8.79
CA ASP A 336 -19.97 -16.63 -9.27
C ASP A 336 -19.12 -16.13 -10.45
N VAL A 337 -17.82 -16.02 -10.23
CA VAL A 337 -16.85 -15.53 -11.24
C VAL A 337 -16.04 -16.68 -11.87
N SER A 338 -16.35 -17.93 -11.54
CA SER A 338 -15.67 -19.11 -12.08
C SER A 338 -15.89 -19.25 -13.60
N GLU A 339 -16.97 -18.65 -14.15
CA GLU A 339 -17.30 -18.62 -15.57
C GLU A 339 -16.92 -17.29 -16.26
N ALA A 340 -16.18 -16.40 -15.59
CA ALA A 340 -15.75 -15.16 -16.23
C ALA A 340 -14.96 -15.46 -17.51
N PRO A 341 -15.31 -14.86 -18.66
CA PRO A 341 -14.61 -15.10 -19.91
C PRO A 341 -13.13 -14.73 -19.75
N ALA A 342 -12.26 -15.57 -20.34
CA ALA A 342 -10.85 -15.24 -20.40
C ALA A 342 -10.68 -13.86 -21.06
N PRO A 343 -9.75 -13.02 -20.57
CA PRO A 343 -9.49 -11.74 -21.21
C PRO A 343 -9.18 -11.95 -22.70
N ASP A 344 -9.71 -11.08 -23.54
CA ASP A 344 -9.39 -11.10 -24.97
C ASP A 344 -7.86 -11.10 -25.12
N PRO A 345 -7.29 -11.97 -25.97
CA PRO A 345 -5.87 -11.97 -26.20
C PRO A 345 -5.42 -10.58 -26.60
N VAL A 346 -4.43 -10.05 -25.88
CA VAL A 346 -3.83 -8.76 -26.21
C VAL A 346 -3.46 -8.80 -27.69
N ALA A 347 -4.07 -7.93 -28.49
CA ALA A 347 -3.78 -7.86 -29.90
C ALA A 347 -2.27 -7.64 -30.07
N GLU A 348 -1.60 -8.58 -30.74
CA GLU A 348 -0.20 -8.40 -31.11
C GLU A 348 -0.06 -7.07 -31.83
N PRO A 349 0.98 -6.29 -31.55
CA PRO A 349 1.20 -5.03 -32.24
C PRO A 349 1.29 -5.33 -33.74
N VAL A 350 0.37 -4.75 -34.51
CA VAL A 350 0.41 -4.81 -35.97
C VAL A 350 1.75 -4.20 -36.39
N ALA A 351 2.60 -5.03 -37.00
CA ALA A 351 3.86 -4.55 -37.56
C ALA A 351 3.54 -3.44 -38.55
N GLU A 352 4.03 -2.23 -38.29
CA GLU A 352 3.90 -1.09 -39.16
C GLU A 352 4.68 -1.41 -40.45
N GLU A 353 3.96 -1.59 -41.58
CA GLU A 353 4.59 -1.77 -42.90
C GLU A 353 5.45 -0.56 -43.20
N ALA A 354 6.75 -0.79 -43.44
CA ALA A 354 7.68 0.24 -43.86
C ALA A 354 7.18 0.89 -45.18
N PRO A 355 7.25 2.22 -45.32
CA PRO A 355 6.83 2.89 -46.53
C PRO A 355 7.66 2.44 -47.73
N GLN A 356 6.98 1.97 -48.79
CA GLN A 356 7.61 1.66 -50.08
C GLN A 356 8.27 2.93 -50.64
N ALA A 357 9.53 2.81 -50.99
CA ALA A 357 10.27 3.91 -51.67
C ALA A 357 9.67 4.14 -53.06
N ASP A 358 9.23 5.38 -53.31
CA ASP A 358 8.82 5.85 -54.65
C ASP A 358 9.99 5.73 -55.64
N GLU A 359 9.78 4.94 -56.68
CA GLU A 359 10.68 4.92 -57.85
C GLU A 359 10.63 6.28 -58.58
N ALA A 360 11.72 6.94 -58.66
CA ALA A 360 11.89 8.18 -59.44
C ALA A 360 11.80 7.88 -60.98
N PRO A 361 11.11 8.68 -61.79
CA PRO A 361 11.02 8.47 -63.21
C PRO A 361 12.37 8.72 -63.92
N ALA A 362 12.73 7.80 -64.82
CA ALA A 362 13.90 7.88 -65.66
C ALA A 362 13.85 9.07 -66.61
N GLU A 363 14.80 9.96 -66.54
CA GLU A 363 15.02 11.09 -67.46
C GLU A 363 15.57 10.58 -68.78
N ALA A 364 14.85 10.84 -69.87
CA ALA A 364 15.33 10.60 -71.25
C ALA A 364 16.24 11.74 -71.68
N ALA A 365 17.45 11.42 -72.05
CA ALA A 365 18.40 12.37 -72.72
C ALA A 365 18.41 12.14 -74.24
N PRO A 366 18.86 13.18 -75.04
CA PRO A 366 18.46 13.47 -76.42
C PRO A 366 19.05 12.55 -77.49
#